data_af2629212a2c48dad6a8f0661be2dd1f
#
_entry.id   af2629212a2c48dad6a8f0661be2dd1f
#
_cell.length_a   1.000
_cell.length_b   1.000
_cell.length_c   1.000
_cell.angle_alpha   90.00
_cell.angle_beta   90.00
_cell.angle_gamma   90.00
#
_symmetry.space_group_name_H-M   'P 1'
#
loop_
_entity.id
_entity.type
_entity.pdbx_description
1 polymer ?
#
loop_
_entity_poly.entity_id
_entity_poly.type
_entity_poly.pdbx_seq_one_letter_code
_entity_poly.pdbx_strand_id
1 'polypeptide(L)'
;MSKKIVSFQGLEGAYSDLVCRKFYKNFITLPCDTFQKTLDVVTNGTAELAIIPVENNIAGRVADMHFLLENIRLKIVAEHYHKIEHHLMAKKGCDLKNLRKVYSHTHAISQCKRNIKKLNLNSFNYMDTAGAAKFVKNNNEQGVSAIASKLASEIYGLKILIENFEDKSENITRFLV
;
A
#
# COMPACT_ATOMS: atom_id res chain seq x y z
N MET A 1 -13.92 12.81 -24.31
CA MET A 1 -12.69 13.20 -23.58
C MET A 1 -11.96 11.93 -23.18
N SER A 2 -10.68 11.78 -23.55
CA SER A 2 -9.87 10.64 -23.11
C SER A 2 -9.76 10.69 -21.57
N LYS A 3 -9.92 9.53 -20.93
CA LYS A 3 -9.78 9.44 -19.48
C LYS A 3 -8.30 9.62 -19.12
N LYS A 4 -8.01 10.56 -18.22
CA LYS A 4 -6.67 10.80 -17.69
C LYS A 4 -6.21 9.63 -16.83
N ILE A 5 -4.95 9.23 -16.95
CA ILE A 5 -4.39 8.08 -16.24
C ILE A 5 -3.28 8.54 -15.32
N VAL A 6 -3.29 8.02 -14.07
CA VAL A 6 -2.21 8.17 -13.11
C VAL A 6 -1.68 6.79 -12.72
N SER A 7 -0.39 6.56 -12.93
CA SER A 7 0.28 5.30 -12.61
C SER A 7 0.84 5.27 -11.18
N PHE A 8 0.95 4.08 -10.63
CA PHE A 8 1.58 3.84 -9.33
C PHE A 8 2.18 2.43 -9.27
N GLN A 9 3.17 2.22 -8.41
CA GLN A 9 3.73 0.90 -8.18
C GLN A 9 2.90 0.14 -7.13
N GLY A 10 2.60 -1.12 -7.40
CA GLY A 10 1.89 -2.06 -6.54
C GLY A 10 0.55 -2.49 -7.11
N LEU A 11 -0.24 -3.16 -6.28
CA LEU A 11 -1.58 -3.63 -6.62
C LEU A 11 -2.64 -2.59 -6.23
N GLU A 12 -3.84 -2.73 -6.79
CA GLU A 12 -5.00 -1.96 -6.33
C GLU A 12 -5.19 -2.12 -4.82
N GLY A 13 -5.43 -1.00 -4.13
CA GLY A 13 -5.49 -0.95 -2.68
C GLY A 13 -4.15 -0.68 -1.98
N ALA A 14 -3.04 -0.56 -2.71
CA ALA A 14 -1.78 -0.06 -2.15
C ALA A 14 -1.92 1.39 -1.66
N TYR A 15 -1.02 1.82 -0.77
CA TYR A 15 -1.03 3.21 -0.29
C TYR A 15 -0.83 4.23 -1.42
N SER A 16 -0.03 3.88 -2.43
CA SER A 16 0.11 4.71 -3.64
C SER A 16 -1.20 4.83 -4.41
N ASP A 17 -1.99 3.75 -4.56
CA ASP A 17 -3.33 3.78 -5.17
C ASP A 17 -4.29 4.67 -4.35
N LEU A 18 -4.23 4.57 -3.02
CA LEU A 18 -5.04 5.40 -2.13
C LEU A 18 -4.73 6.89 -2.33
N VAL A 19 -3.44 7.24 -2.46
CA VAL A 19 -2.99 8.62 -2.76
C VAL A 19 -3.47 9.07 -4.13
N CYS A 20 -3.37 8.21 -5.17
CA CYS A 20 -3.93 8.49 -6.49
C CYS A 20 -5.41 8.85 -6.40
N ARG A 21 -6.23 8.00 -5.79
CA ARG A 21 -7.69 8.20 -5.68
C ARG A 21 -8.06 9.42 -4.83
N LYS A 22 -7.26 9.75 -3.81
CA LYS A 22 -7.49 10.89 -2.93
C LYS A 22 -7.28 12.22 -3.64
N PHE A 23 -6.16 12.37 -4.34
CA PHE A 23 -5.73 13.64 -4.92
C PHE A 23 -6.08 13.80 -6.41
N TYR A 24 -6.27 12.70 -7.13
CA TYR A 24 -6.52 12.67 -8.58
C TYR A 24 -7.83 11.94 -8.91
N LYS A 25 -8.93 12.41 -8.31
CA LYS A 25 -10.28 11.80 -8.38
C LYS A 25 -10.82 11.58 -9.80
N ASN A 26 -10.38 12.42 -10.75
CA ASN A 26 -10.81 12.37 -12.15
C ASN A 26 -9.90 11.52 -13.04
N PHE A 27 -8.90 10.86 -12.43
CA PHE A 27 -7.97 9.98 -13.13
C PHE A 27 -8.34 8.51 -12.91
N ILE A 28 -8.05 7.68 -13.90
CA ILE A 28 -8.02 6.22 -13.72
C ILE A 28 -6.67 5.86 -13.13
N THR A 29 -6.65 5.06 -12.08
CA THR A 29 -5.42 4.56 -11.48
C THR A 29 -4.89 3.37 -12.28
N LEU A 30 -3.59 3.35 -12.57
CA LEU A 30 -2.90 2.30 -13.32
C LEU A 30 -1.85 1.62 -12.43
N PRO A 31 -2.11 0.40 -11.94
CA PRO A 31 -1.13 -0.36 -11.17
C PRO A 31 0.02 -0.83 -12.06
N CYS A 32 1.24 -0.75 -11.57
CA CYS A 32 2.46 -1.20 -12.23
C CYS A 32 3.28 -2.08 -11.29
N ASP A 33 3.93 -3.11 -11.83
CA ASP A 33 4.68 -4.09 -11.03
C ASP A 33 5.95 -3.51 -10.40
N THR A 34 6.56 -2.51 -11.07
CA THR A 34 7.82 -1.89 -10.62
C THR A 34 7.77 -0.37 -10.70
N PHE A 35 8.63 0.31 -9.93
CA PHE A 35 8.81 1.75 -10.03
C PHE A 35 9.25 2.18 -11.44
N GLN A 36 10.17 1.43 -12.06
CA GLN A 36 10.60 1.71 -13.43
C GLN A 36 9.40 1.71 -14.38
N LYS A 37 8.56 0.66 -14.33
CA LYS A 37 7.36 0.58 -15.17
C LYS A 37 6.38 1.72 -14.92
N THR A 38 6.24 2.15 -13.64
CA THR A 38 5.39 3.29 -13.27
C THR A 38 5.82 4.58 -13.98
N LEU A 39 7.12 4.79 -14.12
CA LEU A 39 7.70 5.96 -14.79
C LEU A 39 7.69 5.81 -16.33
N ASP A 40 7.94 4.60 -16.83
CA ASP A 40 7.95 4.31 -18.27
C ASP A 40 6.60 4.58 -18.93
N VAL A 41 5.49 4.26 -18.26
CA VAL A 41 4.14 4.51 -18.82
C VAL A 41 3.81 6.00 -18.93
N VAL A 42 4.46 6.86 -18.13
CA VAL A 42 4.38 8.33 -18.31
C VAL A 42 5.28 8.79 -19.45
N THR A 43 6.52 8.26 -19.50
CA THR A 43 7.48 8.62 -20.56
C THR A 43 6.96 8.28 -21.95
N ASN A 44 6.24 7.17 -22.11
CA ASN A 44 5.66 6.74 -23.39
C ASN A 44 4.25 7.31 -23.67
N GLY A 45 3.70 8.14 -22.77
CA GLY A 45 2.40 8.80 -22.94
C GLY A 45 1.18 7.92 -22.63
N THR A 46 1.36 6.72 -22.09
CA THR A 46 0.24 5.86 -21.64
C THR A 46 -0.46 6.44 -20.43
N ALA A 47 0.28 7.04 -19.49
CA ALA A 47 -0.23 7.76 -18.34
C ALA A 47 0.20 9.23 -18.37
N GLU A 48 -0.59 10.13 -17.81
CA GLU A 48 -0.25 11.54 -17.69
C GLU A 48 0.62 11.83 -16.47
N LEU A 49 0.45 11.08 -15.41
CA LEU A 49 1.13 11.27 -14.13
C LEU A 49 1.58 9.91 -13.55
N ALA A 50 2.65 9.96 -12.75
CA ALA A 50 3.07 8.87 -11.88
C ALA A 50 3.10 9.36 -10.44
N ILE A 51 2.58 8.55 -9.50
CA ILE A 51 2.71 8.81 -8.06
C ILE A 51 3.66 7.78 -7.47
N ILE A 52 4.74 8.26 -6.84
CA ILE A 52 5.80 7.44 -6.30
C ILE A 52 6.16 7.84 -4.86
N PRO A 53 6.23 6.87 -3.92
CA PRO A 53 6.72 7.13 -2.58
C PRO A 53 8.23 7.35 -2.61
N VAL A 54 8.74 8.39 -1.95
CA VAL A 54 10.17 8.68 -1.91
C VAL A 54 10.76 8.60 -0.51
N GLU A 55 9.95 8.82 0.51
CA GLU A 55 10.40 8.83 1.89
C GLU A 55 9.25 8.54 2.86
N ASN A 56 9.54 7.82 3.92
CA ASN A 56 8.63 7.61 5.05
C ASN A 56 9.36 7.99 6.34
N ASN A 57 8.70 8.72 7.23
CA ASN A 57 9.33 9.23 8.46
C ASN A 57 9.74 8.15 9.48
N ILE A 58 9.25 6.91 9.32
CA ILE A 58 9.61 5.77 10.17
C ILE A 58 10.56 4.82 9.44
N ALA A 59 10.24 4.48 8.17
CA ALA A 59 10.99 3.51 7.38
C ALA A 59 12.20 4.13 6.64
N GLY A 60 12.26 5.46 6.54
CA GLY A 60 13.32 6.17 5.83
C GLY A 60 13.08 6.31 4.34
N ARG A 61 14.15 6.49 3.58
CA ARG A 61 14.10 6.71 2.12
C ARG A 61 13.79 5.42 1.37
N VAL A 62 13.06 5.55 0.27
CA VAL A 62 12.85 4.46 -0.68
C VAL A 62 14.07 4.41 -1.59
N ALA A 63 15.01 3.50 -1.29
CA ALA A 63 16.34 3.46 -1.90
C ALA A 63 16.31 3.40 -3.44
N ASP A 64 15.45 2.55 -4.01
CA ASP A 64 15.35 2.37 -5.46
C ASP A 64 14.95 3.65 -6.20
N MET A 65 14.24 4.57 -5.53
CA MET A 65 13.75 5.78 -6.14
C MET A 65 14.84 6.83 -6.40
N HIS A 66 15.86 6.92 -5.54
CA HIS A 66 16.94 7.90 -5.77
C HIS A 66 17.66 7.63 -7.07
N PHE A 67 18.01 6.37 -7.32
CA PHE A 67 18.68 5.97 -8.56
C PHE A 67 17.81 6.19 -9.80
N LEU A 68 16.52 5.91 -9.71
CA LEU A 68 15.60 6.11 -10.83
C LEU A 68 15.38 7.59 -11.15
N LEU A 69 15.24 8.45 -10.12
CA LEU A 69 15.01 9.88 -10.30
C LEU A 69 16.21 10.61 -10.93
N GLU A 70 17.45 10.17 -10.67
CA GLU A 70 18.65 10.76 -11.30
C GLU A 70 18.71 10.52 -12.82
N ASN A 71 18.09 9.44 -13.29
CA ASN A 71 18.20 8.99 -14.67
C ASN A 71 16.95 9.28 -15.54
N ILE A 72 15.90 9.88 -14.95
CA ILE A 72 14.65 10.10 -15.66
C ILE A 72 14.49 11.55 -16.14
N ARG A 73 13.90 11.73 -17.34
CA ARG A 73 13.62 13.04 -17.92
C ARG A 73 12.18 13.54 -17.63
N LEU A 74 11.57 13.06 -16.56
CA LEU A 74 10.26 13.55 -16.12
C LEU A 74 10.43 14.74 -15.16
N LYS A 75 9.42 15.62 -15.13
CA LYS A 75 9.38 16.76 -14.21
C LYS A 75 8.54 16.42 -12.99
N ILE A 76 8.99 16.78 -11.82
CA ILE A 76 8.17 16.76 -10.59
C ILE A 76 7.19 17.92 -10.69
N VAL A 77 5.89 17.63 -10.66
CA VAL A 77 4.81 18.60 -10.79
C VAL A 77 4.03 18.83 -9.51
N ALA A 78 4.10 17.90 -8.56
CA ALA A 78 3.46 18.02 -7.26
C ALA A 78 4.13 17.12 -6.21
N GLU A 79 3.80 17.38 -4.96
CA GLU A 79 4.24 16.63 -3.79
C GLU A 79 3.05 16.45 -2.84
N HIS A 80 2.89 15.25 -2.29
CA HIS A 80 1.85 14.94 -1.32
C HIS A 80 2.41 14.22 -0.11
N TYR A 81 1.95 14.62 1.07
CA TYR A 81 2.19 13.92 2.32
C TYR A 81 0.92 13.17 2.71
N HIS A 82 1.07 11.88 2.99
CA HIS A 82 -0.06 11.04 3.37
C HIS A 82 0.26 10.21 4.61
N LYS A 83 -0.64 10.29 5.59
CA LYS A 83 -0.58 9.46 6.77
C LYS A 83 -0.90 8.01 6.40
N ILE A 84 -0.01 7.11 6.78
CA ILE A 84 -0.16 5.67 6.57
C ILE A 84 -0.84 5.08 7.79
N GLU A 85 -2.03 4.56 7.62
CA GLU A 85 -2.82 3.89 8.65
C GLU A 85 -2.94 2.41 8.28
N HIS A 86 -2.40 1.56 9.15
CA HIS A 86 -2.46 0.12 8.98
C HIS A 86 -3.69 -0.44 9.67
N HIS A 87 -4.42 -1.31 8.98
CA HIS A 87 -5.59 -1.97 9.55
C HIS A 87 -5.40 -3.48 9.53
N LEU A 88 -5.72 -4.15 10.65
CA LEU A 88 -5.79 -5.60 10.71
C LEU A 88 -7.12 -6.05 10.13
N MET A 89 -7.08 -6.89 9.10
CA MET A 89 -8.27 -7.33 8.38
C MET A 89 -8.26 -8.84 8.10
N ALA A 90 -9.45 -9.42 7.98
CA ALA A 90 -9.63 -10.82 7.65
C ALA A 90 -10.90 -11.02 6.82
N LYS A 91 -11.16 -12.24 6.37
CA LYS A 91 -12.43 -12.59 5.71
C LYS A 91 -13.63 -12.29 6.60
N LYS A 92 -14.76 -11.93 5.97
CA LYS A 92 -16.04 -11.79 6.67
C LYS A 92 -16.37 -13.09 7.39
N GLY A 93 -16.85 -12.97 8.63
CA GLY A 93 -17.14 -14.14 9.50
C GLY A 93 -15.97 -14.62 10.33
N CYS A 94 -14.76 -14.08 10.11
CA CYS A 94 -13.62 -14.35 11.01
C CYS A 94 -13.64 -13.39 12.20
N ASP A 95 -13.51 -13.94 13.41
CA ASP A 95 -13.41 -13.18 14.64
C ASP A 95 -11.94 -13.01 15.07
N LEU A 96 -11.66 -11.92 15.78
CA LEU A 96 -10.32 -11.59 16.26
C LEU A 96 -9.69 -12.73 17.09
N LYS A 97 -10.48 -13.40 17.95
CA LYS A 97 -10.04 -14.53 18.80
C LYS A 97 -9.57 -15.77 18.01
N ASN A 98 -10.02 -15.88 16.76
CA ASN A 98 -9.70 -17.02 15.90
C ASN A 98 -8.45 -16.79 15.04
N LEU A 99 -7.92 -15.56 15.03
CA LEU A 99 -6.71 -15.25 14.26
C LEU A 99 -5.48 -16.00 14.80
N ARG A 100 -4.63 -16.45 13.88
CA ARG A 100 -3.36 -17.13 14.16
C ARG A 100 -2.20 -16.59 13.32
N LYS A 101 -2.49 -16.16 12.10
CA LYS A 101 -1.49 -15.73 11.12
C LYS A 101 -1.82 -14.34 10.61
N VAL A 102 -0.78 -13.53 10.40
CA VAL A 102 -0.90 -12.22 9.77
C VAL A 102 0.15 -12.05 8.68
N TYR A 103 -0.29 -11.62 7.51
CA TYR A 103 0.53 -11.38 6.32
C TYR A 103 0.60 -9.89 6.03
N SER A 104 1.79 -9.39 5.71
CA SER A 104 1.97 -8.04 5.19
C SER A 104 3.40 -7.83 4.69
N HIS A 105 3.66 -6.63 4.13
CA HIS A 105 5.02 -6.20 3.82
C HIS A 105 5.85 -6.04 5.11
N THR A 106 7.15 -6.33 5.03
CA THR A 106 8.09 -6.29 6.16
C THR A 106 8.01 -4.99 6.96
N HIS A 107 7.92 -3.83 6.29
CA HIS A 107 7.80 -2.54 6.97
C HIS A 107 6.51 -2.42 7.77
N ALA A 108 5.36 -2.85 7.23
CA ALA A 108 4.10 -2.82 7.94
C ALA A 108 4.10 -3.77 9.15
N ILE A 109 4.68 -4.98 9.02
CA ILE A 109 4.86 -5.92 10.13
C ILE A 109 5.71 -5.27 11.23
N SER A 110 6.83 -4.64 10.89
CA SER A 110 7.72 -4.00 11.87
C SER A 110 7.04 -2.83 12.60
N GLN A 111 6.19 -2.07 11.89
CA GLN A 111 5.42 -0.96 12.44
C GLN A 111 4.23 -1.38 13.32
N CYS A 112 3.81 -2.65 13.23
CA CYS A 112 2.72 -3.24 14.03
C CYS A 112 3.21 -4.30 15.03
N LYS A 113 4.51 -4.41 15.27
CA LYS A 113 5.15 -5.50 16.00
C LYS A 113 4.58 -5.71 17.42
N ARG A 114 4.32 -4.63 18.15
CA ARG A 114 3.78 -4.72 19.53
C ARG A 114 2.36 -5.26 19.52
N ASN A 115 1.53 -4.77 18.60
CA ASN A 115 0.13 -5.20 18.49
C ASN A 115 0.01 -6.62 17.95
N ILE A 116 0.86 -7.03 17.01
CA ILE A 116 0.99 -8.45 16.57
C ILE A 116 1.31 -9.34 17.75
N LYS A 117 2.29 -8.97 18.60
CA LYS A 117 2.66 -9.72 19.79
C LYS A 117 1.54 -9.80 20.82
N LYS A 118 0.81 -8.69 21.07
CA LYS A 118 -0.34 -8.66 22.00
C LYS A 118 -1.44 -9.64 21.60
N LEU A 119 -1.66 -9.83 20.30
CA LEU A 119 -2.65 -10.77 19.76
C LEU A 119 -2.09 -12.19 19.57
N ASN A 120 -0.83 -12.43 19.91
CA ASN A 120 -0.14 -13.72 19.73
C ASN A 120 -0.24 -14.25 18.29
N LEU A 121 -0.08 -13.36 17.28
CA LEU A 121 -0.13 -13.71 15.87
C LEU A 121 1.26 -14.08 15.34
N ASN A 122 1.32 -15.10 14.51
CA ASN A 122 2.51 -15.43 13.71
C ASN A 122 2.52 -14.54 12.47
N SER A 123 3.56 -13.71 12.29
CA SER A 123 3.69 -12.81 11.13
C SER A 123 4.47 -13.43 9.99
N PHE A 124 4.02 -13.19 8.77
CA PHE A 124 4.62 -13.68 7.53
C PHE A 124 4.81 -12.51 6.56
N ASN A 125 6.02 -12.41 6.00
CA ASN A 125 6.31 -11.41 5.00
C ASN A 125 5.59 -11.70 3.68
N TYR A 126 5.09 -10.65 3.04
CA TYR A 126 4.51 -10.66 1.72
C TYR A 126 5.13 -9.54 0.87
N MET A 127 5.00 -9.63 -0.46
CA MET A 127 5.64 -8.66 -1.37
C MET A 127 5.19 -7.22 -1.10
N ASP A 128 3.89 -7.02 -0.85
CA ASP A 128 3.30 -5.71 -0.52
C ASP A 128 2.03 -5.89 0.34
N THR A 129 1.53 -4.79 0.92
CA THR A 129 0.39 -4.81 1.84
C THR A 129 -0.92 -5.15 1.13
N ALA A 130 -1.15 -4.64 -0.08
CA ALA A 130 -2.37 -4.90 -0.85
C ALA A 130 -2.39 -6.34 -1.38
N GLY A 131 -1.22 -6.85 -1.80
CA GLY A 131 -1.03 -8.25 -2.17
C GLY A 131 -1.33 -9.21 -1.02
N ALA A 132 -0.91 -8.86 0.20
CA ALA A 132 -1.26 -9.64 1.39
C ALA A 132 -2.78 -9.68 1.62
N ALA A 133 -3.48 -8.55 1.45
CA ALA A 133 -4.94 -8.52 1.53
C ALA A 133 -5.59 -9.37 0.44
N LYS A 134 -5.11 -9.27 -0.81
CA LYS A 134 -5.57 -10.12 -1.93
C LYS A 134 -5.34 -11.61 -1.65
N PHE A 135 -4.18 -11.95 -1.08
CA PHE A 135 -3.86 -13.32 -0.66
C PHE A 135 -4.86 -13.83 0.39
N VAL A 136 -5.14 -13.04 1.45
CA VAL A 136 -6.11 -13.42 2.49
C VAL A 136 -7.50 -13.61 1.91
N LYS A 137 -7.94 -12.75 0.97
CA LYS A 137 -9.21 -12.94 0.24
C LYS A 137 -9.32 -14.34 -0.40
N ASN A 138 -8.24 -14.79 -1.05
CA ASN A 138 -8.23 -16.02 -1.85
C ASN A 138 -7.82 -17.26 -1.04
N ASN A 139 -7.26 -17.08 0.17
CA ASN A 139 -6.82 -18.18 1.02
C ASN A 139 -8.01 -18.81 1.75
N ASN A 140 -8.10 -20.15 1.74
CA ASN A 140 -9.17 -20.88 2.42
C ASN A 140 -8.82 -21.32 3.86
N GLU A 141 -7.60 -21.06 4.31
CA GLU A 141 -7.18 -21.38 5.68
C GLU A 141 -7.89 -20.46 6.68
N GLN A 142 -8.37 -21.02 7.76
CA GLN A 142 -8.99 -20.25 8.86
C GLN A 142 -7.93 -19.55 9.71
N GLY A 143 -8.31 -18.41 10.30
CA GLY A 143 -7.43 -17.69 11.20
C GLY A 143 -6.32 -16.89 10.50
N VAL A 144 -6.46 -16.66 9.20
CA VAL A 144 -5.52 -15.87 8.38
C VAL A 144 -6.01 -14.42 8.28
N SER A 145 -5.09 -13.48 8.46
CA SER A 145 -5.34 -12.03 8.40
C SER A 145 -4.27 -11.30 7.60
N ALA A 146 -4.54 -10.05 7.25
CA ALA A 146 -3.58 -9.15 6.63
C ALA A 146 -3.52 -7.81 7.37
N ILE A 147 -2.39 -7.13 7.23
CA ILE A 147 -2.23 -5.72 7.59
C ILE A 147 -2.11 -4.94 6.29
N ALA A 148 -3.07 -4.04 6.02
CA ALA A 148 -3.10 -3.25 4.79
C ALA A 148 -3.91 -1.96 4.97
N SER A 149 -4.05 -1.19 3.89
CA SER A 149 -4.85 0.04 3.84
C SER A 149 -6.35 -0.25 3.95
N LYS A 150 -7.13 0.75 4.35
CA LYS A 150 -8.61 0.68 4.32
C LYS A 150 -9.13 0.41 2.91
N LEU A 151 -8.52 1.05 1.90
CA LEU A 151 -8.87 0.83 0.50
C LEU A 151 -8.71 -0.65 0.08
N ALA A 152 -7.65 -1.32 0.54
CA ALA A 152 -7.46 -2.75 0.27
C ALA A 152 -8.59 -3.60 0.87
N SER A 153 -9.08 -3.26 2.08
CA SER A 153 -10.21 -3.98 2.66
C SER A 153 -11.48 -3.85 1.83
N GLU A 154 -11.74 -2.66 1.28
CA GLU A 154 -12.90 -2.37 0.43
C GLU A 154 -12.81 -3.13 -0.90
N ILE A 155 -11.65 -3.04 -1.60
CA ILE A 155 -11.44 -3.68 -2.90
C ILE A 155 -11.52 -5.21 -2.78
N TYR A 156 -10.89 -5.79 -1.76
CA TYR A 156 -10.84 -7.25 -1.60
C TYR A 156 -12.01 -7.82 -0.78
N GLY A 157 -12.93 -6.95 -0.29
CA GLY A 157 -14.12 -7.39 0.47
C GLY A 157 -13.78 -8.01 1.82
N LEU A 158 -12.68 -7.60 2.44
CA LEU A 158 -12.27 -8.03 3.78
C LEU A 158 -12.96 -7.18 4.86
N LYS A 159 -13.10 -7.75 6.06
CA LYS A 159 -13.56 -7.02 7.24
C LYS A 159 -12.36 -6.48 8.02
N ILE A 160 -12.33 -5.18 8.29
CA ILE A 160 -11.39 -4.61 9.25
C ILE A 160 -11.81 -5.06 10.65
N LEU A 161 -10.90 -5.70 11.37
CA LEU A 161 -11.09 -6.17 12.74
C LEU A 161 -10.52 -5.18 13.75
N ILE A 162 -9.41 -4.51 13.41
CA ILE A 162 -8.81 -3.43 14.20
C ILE A 162 -8.36 -2.34 13.24
N GLU A 163 -8.84 -1.11 13.47
CA GLU A 163 -8.34 0.09 12.81
C GLU A 163 -7.08 0.61 13.50
N ASN A 164 -6.20 1.29 12.74
CA ASN A 164 -4.98 1.93 13.25
C ASN A 164 -4.13 0.95 14.08
N PHE A 165 -3.80 -0.17 13.44
CA PHE A 165 -3.10 -1.29 14.08
C PHE A 165 -1.60 -1.05 14.23
N GLU A 166 -1.05 0.04 13.70
CA GLU A 166 0.33 0.47 13.88
C GLU A 166 0.65 0.81 15.34
N ASP A 167 1.90 0.58 15.74
CA ASP A 167 2.38 0.84 17.11
C ASP A 167 2.58 2.34 17.39
N LYS A 168 2.71 3.17 16.35
CA LYS A 168 2.92 4.62 16.40
C LYS A 168 2.02 5.30 15.38
N SER A 169 1.25 6.28 15.80
CA SER A 169 0.29 7.02 14.95
C SER A 169 0.92 8.00 13.96
N GLU A 170 2.17 8.39 14.16
CA GLU A 170 2.89 9.36 13.31
C GLU A 170 3.66 8.63 12.20
N ASN A 171 2.94 8.07 11.26
CA ASN A 171 3.48 7.36 10.11
C ASN A 171 3.10 8.13 8.84
N ILE A 172 4.02 8.87 8.27
CA ILE A 172 3.78 9.75 7.11
C ILE A 172 4.72 9.36 5.98
N THR A 173 4.15 9.16 4.79
CA THR A 173 4.91 8.95 3.56
C THR A 173 4.78 10.18 2.66
N ARG A 174 5.91 10.60 2.10
CA ARG A 174 6.05 11.63 1.09
C ARG A 174 6.00 10.98 -0.28
N PHE A 175 5.13 11.50 -1.15
CA PHE A 175 4.96 11.06 -2.52
C PHE A 175 5.30 12.20 -3.47
N LEU A 176 6.01 11.89 -4.55
CA LEU A 176 6.21 12.80 -5.69
C LEU A 176 5.27 12.42 -6.85
N VAL A 177 4.92 13.45 -7.61
CA VAL A 177 4.12 13.34 -8.83
C VAL A 177 4.91 13.88 -10.01
#